data_9bf08811cae6bd38614e252136bf2118
#
_entry.id   9bf08811cae6bd38614e252136bf2118
#
_cell.length_a   1.000
_cell.length_b   1.000
_cell.length_c   1.000
_cell.angle_alpha   90.00
_cell.angle_beta   90.00
_cell.angle_gamma   90.00
#
_symmetry.space_group_name_H-M   'P 1'
#
loop_
_entity.id
_entity.type
_entity.pdbx_description
1 polymer ?
#
loop_
_entity_poly.entity_id
_entity_poly.type
_entity_poly.pdbx_seq_one_letter_code
_entity_poly.pdbx_strand_id
1 'polypeptide(L)'
;SAPVRISNIPEILDVRNLILLLEKMGVKVTRHAKGDYTFQADDVNMDYIRSKEFVEKCAHFRGSVLVVGPLLARFGEAFFAKPGGDKIGRRKIDTHISGFEILGASIEYLPEFKAFRLESQDGGRLHGKYMLLDEASVTGTANLIMAASLAEGVTTIYNAACEPYVQQLCRMLQQMGSKIE
;
A
#
# COMPACT_ATOMS: atom_id res chain seq x y z
N SER A 1 -7.36 7.38 14.12
CA SER A 1 -8.18 6.61 13.16
C SER A 1 -9.17 5.71 13.90
N ALA A 2 -10.31 5.38 13.29
CA ALA A 2 -11.24 4.41 13.88
C ALA A 2 -10.65 2.99 13.79
N PRO A 3 -10.89 2.12 14.78
CA PRO A 3 -10.47 0.72 14.68
C PRO A 3 -11.28 -0.01 13.61
N VAL A 4 -10.60 -0.88 12.84
CA VAL A 4 -11.20 -1.71 11.79
C VAL A 4 -11.11 -3.17 12.21
N ARG A 5 -12.26 -3.84 12.35
CA ARG A 5 -12.31 -5.28 12.63
C ARG A 5 -12.53 -6.06 11.35
N ILE A 6 -11.68 -7.05 11.13
CA ILE A 6 -11.71 -7.93 9.95
C ILE A 6 -11.76 -9.38 10.44
N SER A 7 -12.75 -10.11 10.00
CA SER A 7 -12.90 -11.55 10.24
C SER A 7 -12.57 -12.37 9.01
N ASN A 8 -12.41 -13.68 9.19
CA ASN A 8 -12.07 -14.63 8.12
C ASN A 8 -10.72 -14.34 7.43
N ILE A 9 -9.76 -13.80 8.18
CA ILE A 9 -8.39 -13.60 7.70
C ILE A 9 -7.70 -14.97 7.62
N PRO A 10 -7.14 -15.35 6.45
CA PRO A 10 -6.45 -16.64 6.28
C PRO A 10 -5.12 -16.66 7.04
N GLU A 11 -4.80 -17.81 7.67
CA GLU A 11 -3.54 -17.99 8.41
C GLU A 11 -2.40 -18.48 7.49
N ILE A 12 -2.19 -17.82 6.35
CA ILE A 12 -1.07 -18.08 5.45
C ILE A 12 0.14 -17.22 5.81
N LEU A 13 1.31 -17.66 5.39
CA LEU A 13 2.59 -17.03 5.77
C LEU A 13 2.66 -15.55 5.40
N ASP A 14 2.22 -15.17 4.19
CA ASP A 14 2.26 -13.79 3.71
C ASP A 14 1.36 -12.86 4.54
N VAL A 15 0.17 -13.34 4.94
CA VAL A 15 -0.73 -12.58 5.80
C VAL A 15 -0.14 -12.40 7.20
N ARG A 16 0.47 -13.45 7.76
CA ARG A 16 1.17 -13.37 9.05
C ARG A 16 2.33 -12.37 8.99
N ASN A 17 3.14 -12.43 7.94
CA ASN A 17 4.24 -11.49 7.74
C ASN A 17 3.75 -10.05 7.60
N LEU A 18 2.63 -9.83 6.91
CA LEU A 18 2.04 -8.50 6.79
C LEU A 18 1.52 -7.99 8.14
N ILE A 19 0.84 -8.83 8.93
CA ILE A 19 0.38 -8.45 10.28
C ILE A 19 1.57 -8.06 11.16
N LEU A 20 2.63 -8.87 11.17
CA LEU A 20 3.86 -8.58 11.93
C LEU A 20 4.55 -7.28 11.45
N LEU A 21 4.52 -7.00 10.16
CA LEU A 21 5.04 -5.75 9.62
C LEU A 21 4.21 -4.56 10.12
N LEU A 22 2.88 -4.66 10.08
CA LEU A 22 1.98 -3.61 10.55
C LEU A 22 2.17 -3.34 12.06
N GLU A 23 2.33 -4.38 12.90
CA GLU A 23 2.63 -4.22 14.33
C GLU A 23 3.94 -3.44 14.55
N LYS A 24 5.00 -3.77 13.81
CA LYS A 24 6.27 -3.05 13.87
C LYS A 24 6.18 -1.61 13.37
N MET A 25 5.30 -1.34 12.43
CA MET A 25 4.99 0.02 11.98
C MET A 25 4.18 0.83 13.01
N GLY A 26 3.82 0.24 14.16
CA GLY A 26 3.04 0.92 15.22
C GLY A 26 1.54 0.74 15.11
N VAL A 27 1.04 -0.11 14.20
CA VAL A 27 -0.37 -0.44 14.15
C VAL A 27 -0.72 -1.34 15.33
N LYS A 28 -1.70 -0.92 16.12
CA LYS A 28 -2.25 -1.73 17.21
C LYS A 28 -3.08 -2.87 16.61
N VAL A 29 -2.64 -4.10 16.83
CA VAL A 29 -3.32 -5.31 16.37
C VAL A 29 -3.89 -6.05 17.57
N THR A 30 -5.19 -6.32 17.56
CA THR A 30 -5.86 -7.11 18.60
C THR A 30 -6.46 -8.36 17.97
N ARG A 31 -5.96 -9.53 18.34
CA ARG A 31 -6.51 -10.81 17.91
C ARG A 31 -7.63 -11.23 18.84
N HIS A 32 -8.83 -11.46 18.32
CA HIS A 32 -10.00 -11.92 19.08
C HIS A 32 -10.16 -13.45 19.02
N ALA A 33 -9.95 -14.01 17.83
CA ALA A 33 -10.04 -15.44 17.56
C ALA A 33 -9.15 -15.80 16.35
N LYS A 34 -9.20 -17.06 15.93
CA LYS A 34 -8.56 -17.49 14.69
C LYS A 34 -9.15 -16.73 13.49
N GLY A 35 -8.31 -15.99 12.78
CA GLY A 35 -8.71 -15.19 11.62
C GLY A 35 -9.60 -13.98 11.93
N ASP A 36 -9.67 -13.52 13.18
CA ASP A 36 -10.47 -12.37 13.61
C ASP A 36 -9.59 -11.36 14.36
N TYR A 37 -9.41 -10.20 13.77
CA TYR A 37 -8.48 -9.17 14.23
C TYR A 37 -9.11 -7.78 14.18
N THR A 38 -8.69 -6.91 15.09
CA THR A 38 -8.93 -5.46 15.00
C THR A 38 -7.59 -4.76 14.77
N PHE A 39 -7.57 -3.83 13.82
CA PHE A 39 -6.43 -3.01 13.47
C PHE A 39 -6.74 -1.54 13.76
N GLN A 40 -5.79 -0.82 14.37
CA GLN A 40 -5.90 0.62 14.61
C GLN A 40 -4.53 1.29 14.40
N ALA A 41 -4.45 2.23 13.47
CA ALA A 41 -3.23 2.85 13.01
C ALA A 41 -3.20 4.36 13.37
N ASP A 42 -3.21 4.68 14.68
CA ASP A 42 -3.15 6.07 15.15
C ASP A 42 -1.70 6.59 15.14
N ASP A 43 -0.76 5.81 15.68
CA ASP A 43 0.63 6.19 15.89
C ASP A 43 1.57 5.36 15.01
N VAL A 44 1.54 5.63 13.71
CA VAL A 44 2.46 4.96 12.77
C VAL A 44 3.88 5.51 12.97
N ASN A 45 4.82 4.62 13.24
CA ASN A 45 6.22 4.94 13.50
C ASN A 45 6.97 5.22 12.18
N MET A 46 7.04 6.48 11.76
CA MET A 46 7.73 6.88 10.54
C MET A 46 9.26 6.69 10.64
N ASP A 47 9.85 6.75 11.83
CA ASP A 47 11.29 6.49 12.00
C ASP A 47 11.63 5.03 11.73
N TYR A 48 10.74 4.10 12.14
CA TYR A 48 10.87 2.69 11.76
C TYR A 48 10.73 2.50 10.25
N ILE A 49 9.77 3.17 9.61
CA ILE A 49 9.56 3.07 8.16
C ILE A 49 10.77 3.58 7.35
N ARG A 50 11.50 4.57 7.87
CA ARG A 50 12.76 5.07 7.29
C ARG A 50 13.96 4.18 7.57
N SER A 51 13.81 3.15 8.39
CA SER A 51 14.91 2.30 8.80
C SER A 51 15.28 1.25 7.75
N LYS A 52 16.55 0.83 7.77
CA LYS A 52 17.02 -0.28 6.96
C LYS A 52 16.30 -1.58 7.28
N GLU A 53 15.95 -1.81 8.55
CA GLU A 53 15.21 -2.99 9.00
C GLU A 53 13.84 -3.11 8.29
N PHE A 54 13.10 -2.00 8.19
CA PHE A 54 11.81 -1.98 7.49
C PHE A 54 11.98 -2.36 6.03
N VAL A 55 12.94 -1.75 5.31
CA VAL A 55 13.20 -2.02 3.90
C VAL A 55 13.60 -3.49 3.69
N GLU A 56 14.48 -4.03 4.54
CA GLU A 56 14.89 -5.43 4.49
C GLU A 56 13.69 -6.36 4.71
N LYS A 57 12.82 -6.08 5.67
CA LYS A 57 11.60 -6.86 5.88
C LYS A 57 10.64 -6.81 4.70
N CYS A 58 10.44 -5.64 4.11
CA CYS A 58 9.62 -5.49 2.92
C CYS A 58 10.17 -6.28 1.72
N ALA A 59 11.47 -6.44 1.63
CA ALA A 59 12.11 -7.23 0.56
C ALA A 59 11.85 -8.74 0.66
N HIS A 60 11.38 -9.27 1.79
CA HIS A 60 11.21 -10.71 2.00
C HIS A 60 9.91 -11.28 1.45
N PHE A 61 8.86 -10.48 1.31
CA PHE A 61 7.56 -10.96 0.81
C PHE A 61 6.85 -9.90 -0.02
N ARG A 62 6.11 -10.35 -1.05
CA ARG A 62 5.51 -9.44 -2.02
C ARG A 62 4.37 -8.60 -1.46
N GLY A 63 3.61 -9.11 -0.49
CA GLY A 63 2.50 -8.38 0.13
C GLY A 63 2.89 -7.05 0.77
N SER A 64 4.17 -6.87 1.11
CA SER A 64 4.71 -5.61 1.63
C SER A 64 4.52 -4.42 0.70
N VAL A 65 4.43 -4.64 -0.61
CA VAL A 65 4.18 -3.57 -1.57
C VAL A 65 2.89 -2.80 -1.29
N LEU A 66 1.89 -3.45 -0.70
CA LEU A 66 0.58 -2.86 -0.44
C LEU A 66 0.57 -1.80 0.68
N VAL A 67 1.64 -1.64 1.44
CA VAL A 67 1.73 -0.55 2.43
C VAL A 67 2.16 0.78 1.81
N VAL A 68 2.70 0.77 0.58
CA VAL A 68 3.28 1.97 -0.06
C VAL A 68 2.21 3.02 -0.33
N GLY A 69 1.10 2.65 -0.97
CA GLY A 69 0.01 3.58 -1.27
C GLY A 69 -0.57 4.26 -0.02
N PRO A 70 -0.98 3.51 1.00
CA PRO A 70 -1.46 4.08 2.26
C PRO A 70 -0.44 4.97 2.99
N LEU A 71 0.84 4.61 3.01
CA LEU A 71 1.88 5.42 3.63
C LEU A 71 2.06 6.75 2.89
N LEU A 72 2.20 6.69 1.57
CA LEU A 72 2.36 7.88 0.74
C LEU A 72 1.16 8.83 0.88
N ALA A 73 -0.06 8.30 0.85
CA ALA A 73 -1.28 9.10 0.94
C ALA A 73 -1.50 9.72 2.33
N ARG A 74 -1.06 9.06 3.40
CA ARG A 74 -1.28 9.54 4.78
C ARG A 74 -0.16 10.41 5.31
N PHE A 75 1.07 10.12 4.93
CA PHE A 75 2.27 10.74 5.51
C PHE A 75 3.11 11.49 4.49
N GLY A 76 2.74 11.45 3.20
CA GLY A 76 3.49 12.08 2.12
C GLY A 76 4.81 11.40 1.79
N GLU A 77 5.15 10.29 2.45
CA GLU A 77 6.40 9.57 2.26
C GLU A 77 6.18 8.05 2.37
N ALA A 78 6.85 7.30 1.52
CA ALA A 78 6.87 5.85 1.58
C ALA A 78 8.20 5.30 1.06
N PHE A 79 8.52 4.06 1.46
CA PHE A 79 9.67 3.32 0.92
C PHE A 79 9.19 2.08 0.20
N PHE A 80 9.69 1.88 -1.00
CA PHE A 80 9.35 0.76 -1.85
C PHE A 80 10.58 -0.10 -2.10
N ALA A 81 10.77 -1.12 -1.28
CA ALA A 81 11.79 -2.13 -1.52
C ALA A 81 11.42 -2.96 -2.76
N LYS A 82 12.44 -3.42 -3.50
CA LYS A 82 12.18 -4.43 -4.54
C LYS A 82 11.63 -5.68 -3.87
N PRO A 83 10.34 -6.00 -4.06
CA PRO A 83 9.72 -7.06 -3.30
C PRO A 83 10.31 -8.42 -3.65
N GLY A 84 10.57 -9.22 -2.62
CA GLY A 84 10.91 -10.63 -2.73
C GLY A 84 9.69 -11.51 -3.05
N GLY A 85 9.75 -12.76 -2.64
CA GLY A 85 8.70 -13.76 -2.82
C GLY A 85 9.03 -14.77 -3.90
N ASP A 86 8.05 -15.58 -4.30
CA ASP A 86 8.22 -16.68 -5.22
C ASP A 86 8.76 -16.25 -6.59
N LYS A 87 9.70 -17.02 -7.12
CA LYS A 87 10.30 -16.78 -8.43
C LYS A 87 9.39 -17.24 -9.58
N ILE A 88 8.19 -16.63 -9.67
CA ILE A 88 7.17 -16.97 -10.68
C ILE A 88 7.32 -16.11 -11.96
N GLY A 89 8.53 -15.71 -12.30
CA GLY A 89 8.80 -14.84 -13.45
C GLY A 89 9.03 -13.38 -13.09
N ARG A 90 9.18 -12.54 -14.14
CA ARG A 90 9.52 -11.11 -13.99
C ARG A 90 8.25 -10.32 -13.66
N ARG A 91 8.10 -9.91 -12.41
CA ARG A 91 7.00 -9.05 -11.97
C ARG A 91 7.49 -7.61 -11.89
N LYS A 92 7.05 -6.82 -12.82
CA LYS A 92 7.39 -5.39 -12.90
C LYS A 92 6.76 -4.62 -11.74
N ILE A 93 7.39 -3.52 -11.34
CA ILE A 93 6.87 -2.55 -10.38
C ILE A 93 6.53 -1.22 -11.08
N ASP A 94 6.74 -1.17 -12.40
CA ASP A 94 6.61 0.04 -13.21
C ASP A 94 5.20 0.65 -13.08
N THR A 95 4.16 -0.18 -13.08
CA THR A 95 2.76 0.28 -12.89
C THR A 95 2.56 1.02 -11.56
N HIS A 96 3.21 0.57 -10.47
CA HIS A 96 3.16 1.28 -9.19
C HIS A 96 3.88 2.62 -9.29
N ILE A 97 5.10 2.62 -9.84
CA ILE A 97 5.96 3.79 -9.98
C ILE A 97 5.24 4.86 -10.80
N SER A 98 4.87 4.54 -12.04
CA SER A 98 4.21 5.48 -12.96
C SER A 98 2.89 6.02 -12.38
N GLY A 99 2.11 5.16 -11.72
CA GLY A 99 0.85 5.59 -11.12
C GLY A 99 1.05 6.57 -9.95
N PHE A 100 2.05 6.37 -9.11
CA PHE A 100 2.35 7.31 -8.02
C PHE A 100 2.93 8.64 -8.55
N GLU A 101 3.76 8.61 -9.60
CA GLU A 101 4.23 9.83 -10.28
C GLU A 101 3.07 10.65 -10.84
N ILE A 102 2.10 9.99 -11.49
CA ILE A 102 0.88 10.65 -11.99
C ILE A 102 0.09 11.29 -10.85
N LEU A 103 0.01 10.66 -9.68
CA LEU A 103 -0.65 11.24 -8.50
C LEU A 103 0.15 12.37 -7.82
N GLY A 104 1.37 12.68 -8.30
CA GLY A 104 2.19 13.78 -7.82
C GLY A 104 3.29 13.40 -6.83
N ALA A 105 3.72 12.14 -6.82
CA ALA A 105 4.89 11.73 -6.06
C ALA A 105 6.18 11.89 -6.87
N SER A 106 7.26 12.28 -6.20
CA SER A 106 8.63 12.10 -6.69
C SER A 106 9.17 10.76 -6.24
N ILE A 107 10.04 10.16 -7.05
CA ILE A 107 10.60 8.83 -6.79
C ILE A 107 12.10 8.90 -6.96
N GLU A 108 12.82 8.54 -5.89
CA GLU A 108 14.26 8.49 -5.82
C GLU A 108 14.73 7.07 -5.51
N TYR A 109 15.68 6.55 -6.27
CA TYR A 109 16.32 5.28 -5.95
C TYR A 109 17.45 5.48 -4.96
N LEU A 110 17.42 4.78 -3.84
CA LEU A 110 18.42 4.79 -2.78
C LEU A 110 19.28 3.51 -2.86
N PRO A 111 20.50 3.59 -3.42
CA PRO A 111 21.35 2.41 -3.62
C PRO A 111 21.71 1.69 -2.32
N GLU A 112 21.93 2.43 -1.24
CA GLU A 112 22.30 1.93 0.09
C GLU A 112 21.20 1.06 0.72
N PHE A 113 19.92 1.34 0.38
CA PHE A 113 18.76 0.58 0.82
C PHE A 113 18.27 -0.43 -0.24
N LYS A 114 18.74 -0.32 -1.47
CA LYS A 114 18.19 -1.04 -2.65
C LYS A 114 16.67 -0.87 -2.76
N ALA A 115 16.19 0.33 -2.50
CA ALA A 115 14.79 0.70 -2.44
C ALA A 115 14.54 2.04 -3.12
N PHE A 116 13.28 2.29 -3.45
CA PHE A 116 12.81 3.60 -3.88
C PHE A 116 12.20 4.34 -2.70
N ARG A 117 12.56 5.60 -2.55
CA ARG A 117 11.87 6.56 -1.68
C ARG A 117 10.86 7.31 -2.54
N LEU A 118 9.64 7.38 -2.05
CA LEU A 118 8.55 8.11 -2.66
C LEU A 118 8.18 9.28 -1.74
N GLU A 119 8.06 10.47 -2.30
CA GLU A 119 7.63 11.67 -1.56
C GLU A 119 6.57 12.42 -2.36
N SER A 120 5.51 12.83 -1.70
CA SER A 120 4.54 13.76 -2.28
C SER A 120 5.18 15.15 -2.42
N GLN A 121 5.09 15.75 -3.60
CA GLN A 121 5.70 17.05 -3.90
C GLN A 121 4.95 18.24 -3.32
N ASP A 122 3.65 18.09 -3.02
CA ASP A 122 2.80 19.18 -2.54
C ASP A 122 2.45 19.02 -1.06
N GLY A 123 3.42 19.26 -0.18
CA GLY A 123 3.19 19.31 1.26
C GLY A 123 2.60 18.05 1.87
N GLY A 124 2.85 16.88 1.27
CA GLY A 124 2.34 15.60 1.71
C GLY A 124 1.03 15.18 1.05
N ARG A 125 0.54 15.91 0.04
CA ARG A 125 -0.73 15.61 -0.65
C ARG A 125 -0.52 14.97 -2.01
N LEU A 126 -1.42 14.06 -2.35
CA LEU A 126 -1.56 13.51 -3.69
C LEU A 126 -2.76 14.16 -4.39
N HIS A 127 -2.70 14.24 -5.71
CA HIS A 127 -3.75 14.85 -6.52
C HIS A 127 -4.39 13.84 -7.46
N GLY A 128 -5.72 13.82 -7.50
CA GLY A 128 -6.50 13.01 -8.40
C GLY A 128 -6.18 13.33 -9.86
N LYS A 129 -5.99 12.29 -10.66
CA LYS A 129 -5.65 12.36 -12.07
C LYS A 129 -6.32 11.24 -12.86
N TYR A 130 -6.47 11.49 -14.16
CA TYR A 130 -6.78 10.43 -15.11
C TYR A 130 -5.49 9.67 -15.44
N MET A 131 -5.51 8.35 -15.35
CA MET A 131 -4.38 7.49 -15.68
C MET A 131 -4.81 6.25 -16.46
N LEU A 132 -3.96 5.83 -17.39
CA LEU A 132 -4.06 4.56 -18.11
C LEU A 132 -2.91 3.68 -17.63
N LEU A 133 -3.23 2.53 -17.04
CA LEU A 133 -2.20 1.57 -16.61
C LEU A 133 -1.69 0.76 -17.81
N ASP A 134 -0.38 0.59 -17.89
CA ASP A 134 0.28 -0.20 -18.96
C ASP A 134 -0.13 -1.68 -18.92
N GLU A 135 -0.45 -2.17 -17.73
CA GLU A 135 -0.95 -3.54 -17.51
C GLU A 135 -2.03 -3.54 -16.40
N ALA A 136 -2.96 -4.48 -16.45
CA ALA A 136 -3.95 -4.70 -15.40
C ALA A 136 -3.30 -5.37 -14.17
N SER A 137 -2.35 -4.67 -13.55
CA SER A 137 -1.64 -5.15 -12.36
C SER A 137 -2.55 -5.11 -11.14
N VAL A 138 -2.79 -6.25 -10.51
CA VAL A 138 -3.63 -6.36 -9.31
C VAL A 138 -3.08 -5.54 -8.16
N THR A 139 -1.81 -5.74 -7.81
CA THR A 139 -1.18 -5.00 -6.70
C THR A 139 -0.96 -3.54 -7.04
N GLY A 140 -0.69 -3.20 -8.31
CA GLY A 140 -0.61 -1.83 -8.80
C GLY A 140 -1.95 -1.12 -8.63
N THR A 141 -3.03 -1.71 -9.17
CA THR A 141 -4.39 -1.18 -9.03
C THR A 141 -4.77 -0.99 -7.56
N ALA A 142 -4.58 -2.00 -6.72
CA ALA A 142 -4.91 -1.92 -5.29
C ALA A 142 -4.16 -0.77 -4.58
N ASN A 143 -2.87 -0.63 -4.84
CA ASN A 143 -2.06 0.45 -4.26
C ASN A 143 -2.53 1.84 -4.70
N LEU A 144 -2.82 2.00 -6.00
CA LEU A 144 -3.28 3.27 -6.56
C LEU A 144 -4.68 3.63 -6.06
N ILE A 145 -5.59 2.67 -5.91
CA ILE A 145 -6.91 2.88 -5.30
C ILE A 145 -6.75 3.36 -3.85
N MET A 146 -5.89 2.71 -3.05
CA MET A 146 -5.66 3.12 -1.66
C MET A 146 -5.03 4.52 -1.58
N ALA A 147 -4.09 4.85 -2.44
CA ALA A 147 -3.49 6.17 -2.49
C ALA A 147 -4.51 7.24 -2.94
N ALA A 148 -5.26 6.96 -4.00
CA ALA A 148 -6.27 7.87 -4.55
C ALA A 148 -7.43 8.13 -3.58
N SER A 149 -7.72 7.21 -2.66
CA SER A 149 -8.77 7.37 -1.65
C SER A 149 -8.57 8.57 -0.72
N LEU A 150 -7.36 9.09 -0.61
CA LEU A 150 -7.01 10.26 0.19
C LEU A 150 -6.45 11.42 -0.66
N ALA A 151 -6.36 11.25 -1.98
CA ALA A 151 -5.92 12.29 -2.90
C ALA A 151 -6.98 13.40 -3.05
N GLU A 152 -6.53 14.62 -3.31
CA GLU A 152 -7.43 15.74 -3.61
C GLU A 152 -7.97 15.65 -5.05
N GLY A 153 -9.27 15.78 -5.22
CA GLY A 153 -9.92 15.72 -6.53
C GLY A 153 -10.38 14.30 -6.91
N VAL A 154 -10.53 14.06 -8.21
CA VAL A 154 -11.05 12.80 -8.76
C VAL A 154 -9.92 12.06 -9.45
N THR A 155 -9.79 10.77 -9.17
CA THR A 155 -8.88 9.86 -9.87
C THR A 155 -9.68 8.90 -10.74
N THR A 156 -9.32 8.80 -12.01
CA THR A 156 -9.85 7.79 -12.92
C THR A 156 -8.72 6.86 -13.33
N ILE A 157 -8.88 5.56 -13.07
CA ILE A 157 -7.90 4.54 -13.41
C ILE A 157 -8.44 3.66 -14.54
N TYR A 158 -7.87 3.80 -15.72
CA TYR A 158 -8.17 2.95 -16.89
C TYR A 158 -7.28 1.72 -16.91
N ASN A 159 -7.78 0.63 -17.47
CA ASN A 159 -7.11 -0.67 -17.48
C ASN A 159 -6.76 -1.18 -16.07
N ALA A 160 -7.61 -0.84 -15.10
CA ALA A 160 -7.50 -1.34 -13.73
C ALA A 160 -7.77 -2.85 -13.68
N ALA A 161 -7.08 -3.56 -12.79
CA ALA A 161 -7.44 -4.93 -12.44
C ALA A 161 -8.85 -4.96 -11.82
N CYS A 162 -9.66 -5.97 -12.16
CA CYS A 162 -11.07 -6.03 -11.74
C CYS A 162 -11.45 -7.33 -11.01
N GLU A 163 -10.46 -8.08 -10.52
CA GLU A 163 -10.67 -9.32 -9.80
C GLU A 163 -11.53 -9.11 -8.53
N PRO A 164 -12.23 -10.14 -8.05
CA PRO A 164 -13.15 -10.02 -6.92
C PRO A 164 -12.52 -9.39 -5.66
N TYR A 165 -11.24 -9.64 -5.40
CA TYR A 165 -10.54 -9.06 -4.23
C TYR A 165 -10.18 -7.58 -4.43
N VAL A 166 -10.00 -7.07 -5.65
CA VAL A 166 -9.87 -5.62 -5.91
C VAL A 166 -11.22 -4.95 -5.68
N GLN A 167 -12.31 -5.54 -6.15
CA GLN A 167 -13.66 -5.04 -5.90
C GLN A 167 -13.99 -5.06 -4.39
N GLN A 168 -13.55 -6.09 -3.67
CA GLN A 168 -13.71 -6.16 -2.21
C GLN A 168 -12.94 -5.05 -1.49
N LEU A 169 -11.73 -4.72 -1.95
CA LEU A 169 -10.98 -3.57 -1.45
C LEU A 169 -11.75 -2.26 -1.66
N CYS A 170 -12.30 -2.04 -2.85
CA CYS A 170 -13.14 -0.86 -3.13
C CYS A 170 -14.32 -0.76 -2.16
N ARG A 171 -15.05 -1.87 -1.94
CA ARG A 171 -16.18 -1.91 -0.99
C ARG A 171 -15.74 -1.62 0.45
N MET A 172 -14.58 -2.13 0.86
CA MET A 172 -14.01 -1.83 2.17
C MET A 172 -13.69 -0.34 2.32
N LEU A 173 -13.04 0.27 1.33
CA LEU A 173 -12.73 1.68 1.33
C LEU A 173 -14.00 2.55 1.29
N GLN A 174 -15.04 2.15 0.56
CA GLN A 174 -16.36 2.80 0.57
C GLN A 174 -16.98 2.78 1.98
N GLN A 175 -16.90 1.65 2.69
CA GLN A 175 -17.36 1.56 4.09
C GLN A 175 -16.54 2.44 5.04
N MET A 176 -15.29 2.73 4.69
CA MET A 176 -14.42 3.68 5.42
C MET A 176 -14.68 5.15 5.05
N GLY A 177 -15.57 5.42 4.09
CA GLY A 177 -15.99 6.76 3.69
C GLY A 177 -15.45 7.27 2.36
N SER A 178 -14.66 6.46 1.63
CA SER A 178 -14.18 6.84 0.30
C SER A 178 -15.31 6.78 -0.74
N LYS A 179 -15.32 7.75 -1.65
CA LYS A 179 -16.27 7.76 -2.79
C LYS A 179 -15.61 7.05 -3.97
N ILE A 180 -16.00 5.81 -4.24
CA ILE A 180 -15.48 4.97 -5.33
C ILE A 180 -16.66 4.48 -6.15
N GLU A 181 -16.59 4.63 -7.47
CA GLU A 181 -17.57 4.16 -8.46
C GLU A 181 -16.94 3.11 -9.39
#